data_3f3ca98490806f7fc30afad9bd3e6ad7
#
_entry.id   3f3ca98490806f7fc30afad9bd3e6ad7
#
_cell.length_a   1.000
_cell.length_b   1.000
_cell.length_c   1.000
_cell.angle_alpha   90.00
_cell.angle_beta   90.00
_cell.angle_gamma   90.00
#
_symmetry.space_group_name_H-M   'P 1'
#
loop_
_entity.id
_entity.type
_entity.pdbx_description
1 polymer ?
#
loop_
_entity_poly.entity_id
_entity_poly.type
_entity_poly.pdbx_seq_one_letter_code
_entity_poly.pdbx_strand_id
1 'polypeptide(L)'
;IESTSNRIQSTSDLMPSDITGTRIYNPKEREFEFRSGPIFSNFVIVDEINRAPPKSQSALLECMQERQVSIEGMTRKMDEPFIVLATKNSIELEGTYPLPEAQLDRFLFRLIIDYPDAASEAEIIRRKIGQSVELQPIVSKQAILEGKDMIHTGINAEKNVLEYISSIV
;
A
#
# COMPACT_ATOMS: atom_id res chain seq x y z
N ILE A 1 -5.60 2.18 14.34
CA ILE A 1 -6.69 2.80 13.56
C ILE A 1 -7.80 1.78 13.40
N GLU A 2 -9.03 2.22 13.58
CA GLU A 2 -10.20 1.39 13.36
C GLU A 2 -10.49 1.31 11.84
N SER A 3 -9.88 0.35 11.17
CA SER A 3 -9.88 0.22 9.71
C SER A 3 -9.54 -1.21 9.27
N THR A 4 -9.81 -1.52 8.02
CA THR A 4 -9.45 -2.82 7.43
C THR A 4 -7.99 -2.83 6.99
N SER A 5 -7.30 -3.97 7.18
CA SER A 5 -5.95 -4.18 6.69
C SER A 5 -5.80 -5.54 6.03
N ASN A 6 -5.04 -5.59 4.95
CA ASN A 6 -4.68 -6.84 4.28
C ASN A 6 -3.17 -6.88 3.99
N ARG A 7 -2.65 -8.08 3.90
CA ARG A 7 -1.25 -8.33 3.56
C ARG A 7 -1.16 -9.15 2.27
N ILE A 8 -0.29 -8.72 1.38
CA ILE A 8 0.04 -9.38 0.12
C ILE A 8 1.50 -9.81 0.19
N GLN A 9 1.74 -11.10 0.13
CA GLN A 9 3.09 -11.63 -0.02
C GLN A 9 3.40 -11.75 -1.51
N SER A 10 4.41 -11.03 -1.99
CA SER A 10 4.80 -11.08 -3.38
C SER A 10 5.60 -12.35 -3.68
N THR A 11 5.22 -13.01 -4.74
CA THR A 11 5.88 -14.21 -5.28
C THR A 11 6.01 -14.08 -6.79
N SER A 12 6.88 -14.86 -7.40
CA SER A 12 7.11 -14.82 -8.85
C SER A 12 5.90 -15.25 -9.70
N ASP A 13 4.92 -15.88 -9.10
CA ASP A 13 3.68 -16.35 -9.72
C ASP A 13 2.45 -15.49 -9.34
N LEU A 14 2.63 -14.42 -8.55
CA LEU A 14 1.55 -13.52 -8.16
C LEU A 14 0.88 -12.90 -9.39
N MET A 15 -0.42 -13.09 -9.52
CA MET A 15 -1.21 -12.54 -10.63
C MET A 15 -1.88 -11.22 -10.26
N PRO A 16 -2.17 -10.33 -11.22
CA PRO A 16 -2.96 -9.12 -10.97
C PRO A 16 -4.31 -9.41 -10.30
N SER A 17 -4.97 -10.51 -10.68
CA SER A 17 -6.24 -10.95 -10.08
C SER A 17 -6.14 -11.32 -8.61
N ASP A 18 -4.96 -11.77 -8.14
CA ASP A 18 -4.74 -12.07 -6.73
C ASP A 18 -4.72 -10.79 -5.89
N ILE A 19 -4.36 -9.67 -6.49
CA ILE A 19 -4.34 -8.34 -5.88
C ILE A 19 -5.72 -7.69 -5.96
N THR A 20 -6.29 -7.65 -7.16
CA THR A 20 -7.50 -6.87 -7.46
C THR A 20 -8.80 -7.65 -7.25
N GLY A 21 -8.70 -8.96 -7.21
CA GLY A 21 -9.88 -9.84 -7.21
C GLY A 21 -10.31 -10.24 -8.61
N THR A 22 -11.31 -11.09 -8.66
CA THR A 22 -11.81 -11.70 -9.89
C THR A 22 -13.32 -11.95 -9.80
N ARG A 23 -13.95 -12.19 -10.93
CA ARG A 23 -15.34 -12.67 -10.97
C ARG A 23 -15.36 -14.20 -10.93
N ILE A 24 -16.20 -14.73 -10.07
CA ILE A 24 -16.44 -16.17 -9.94
C ILE A 24 -17.89 -16.47 -10.28
N TYR A 25 -18.10 -17.55 -11.03
CA TYR A 25 -19.46 -18.01 -11.32
C TYR A 25 -20.06 -18.68 -10.06
N ASN A 26 -21.19 -18.14 -9.59
CA ASN A 26 -21.98 -18.74 -8.51
C ASN A 26 -23.02 -19.70 -9.11
N PRO A 27 -22.85 -21.04 -8.96
CA PRO A 27 -23.75 -22.01 -9.56
C PRO A 27 -25.17 -22.00 -8.94
N LYS A 28 -25.31 -21.50 -7.72
CA LYS A 28 -26.60 -21.45 -7.01
C LYS A 28 -27.48 -20.33 -7.57
N GLU A 29 -26.87 -19.15 -7.78
CA GLU A 29 -27.58 -17.98 -8.29
C GLU A 29 -27.51 -17.85 -9.82
N ARG A 30 -26.68 -18.69 -10.47
CA ARG A 30 -26.43 -18.69 -11.92
C ARG A 30 -25.90 -17.35 -12.44
N GLU A 31 -25.17 -16.63 -11.60
CA GLU A 31 -24.60 -15.32 -11.89
C GLU A 31 -23.10 -15.27 -11.57
N PHE A 32 -22.43 -14.30 -12.18
CA PHE A 32 -21.04 -14.00 -11.86
C PHE A 32 -20.97 -13.00 -10.71
N GLU A 33 -20.37 -13.41 -9.61
CA GLU A 33 -20.10 -12.55 -8.44
C GLU A 33 -18.67 -12.04 -8.46
N PHE A 34 -18.48 -10.79 -8.07
CA PHE A 34 -17.15 -10.25 -7.88
C PHE A 34 -16.64 -10.62 -6.48
N ARG A 35 -15.51 -11.34 -6.46
CA ARG A 35 -14.76 -11.59 -5.24
C ARG A 35 -13.64 -10.58 -5.14
N SER A 36 -13.74 -9.65 -4.18
CA SER A 36 -12.75 -8.59 -3.94
C SER A 36 -11.41 -9.18 -3.57
N GLY A 37 -10.33 -8.63 -4.14
CA GLY A 37 -8.97 -8.94 -3.76
C GLY A 37 -8.53 -8.15 -2.52
N PRO A 38 -7.33 -8.46 -2.00
CA PRO A 38 -6.79 -7.82 -0.79
C PRO A 38 -6.56 -6.31 -0.93
N ILE A 39 -6.50 -5.78 -2.15
CA ILE A 39 -6.34 -4.34 -2.41
C ILE A 39 -7.53 -3.52 -1.89
N PHE A 40 -8.72 -4.12 -1.74
CA PHE A 40 -9.91 -3.45 -1.21
C PHE A 40 -9.90 -3.40 0.32
N SER A 41 -8.87 -2.73 0.85
CA SER A 41 -8.68 -2.46 2.28
C SER A 41 -8.13 -1.07 2.46
N ASN A 42 -8.31 -0.50 3.65
CA ASN A 42 -7.76 0.82 3.96
C ASN A 42 -6.23 0.82 4.03
N PHE A 43 -5.65 -0.26 4.57
CA PHE A 43 -4.21 -0.47 4.66
C PHE A 43 -3.83 -1.76 3.96
N VAL A 44 -2.94 -1.66 2.99
CA VAL A 44 -2.42 -2.81 2.26
C VAL A 44 -0.91 -2.89 2.48
N ILE A 45 -0.46 -3.99 3.06
CA ILE A 45 0.96 -4.28 3.26
C ILE A 45 1.39 -5.22 2.15
N VAL A 46 2.35 -4.80 1.35
CA VAL A 46 2.89 -5.60 0.24
C VAL A 46 4.32 -5.97 0.56
N ASP A 47 4.54 -7.24 0.90
CA ASP A 47 5.89 -7.71 1.21
C ASP A 47 6.64 -8.08 -0.06
N GLU A 48 7.91 -7.64 -0.12
CA GLU A 48 8.87 -7.95 -1.17
C GLU A 48 8.33 -7.65 -2.58
N ILE A 49 7.80 -6.45 -2.80
CA ILE A 49 7.18 -6.02 -4.06
C ILE A 49 8.05 -6.32 -5.29
N ASN A 50 9.37 -6.31 -5.13
CA ASN A 50 10.32 -6.63 -6.19
C ASN A 50 10.33 -8.11 -6.60
N ARG A 51 9.65 -9.01 -5.88
CA ARG A 51 9.44 -10.41 -6.29
C ARG A 51 8.20 -10.61 -7.15
N ALA A 52 7.28 -9.66 -7.11
CA ALA A 52 6.09 -9.71 -7.96
C ALA A 52 6.44 -9.49 -9.43
N PRO A 53 5.80 -10.21 -10.38
CA PRO A 53 5.97 -9.96 -11.80
C PRO A 53 5.59 -8.54 -12.20
N PRO A 54 6.16 -7.97 -13.26
CA PRO A 54 5.91 -6.58 -13.69
C PRO A 54 4.43 -6.25 -13.90
N LYS A 55 3.62 -7.22 -14.37
CA LYS A 55 2.18 -7.03 -14.55
C LYS A 55 1.45 -6.80 -13.22
N SER A 56 1.83 -7.54 -12.18
CA SER A 56 1.24 -7.43 -10.85
C SER A 56 1.72 -6.18 -10.13
N GLN A 57 3.00 -5.80 -10.30
CA GLN A 57 3.50 -4.50 -9.84
C GLN A 57 2.71 -3.35 -10.49
N SER A 58 2.50 -3.40 -11.81
CA SER A 58 1.76 -2.36 -12.54
C SER A 58 0.32 -2.26 -12.07
N ALA A 59 -0.37 -3.37 -11.86
CA ALA A 59 -1.74 -3.38 -11.35
C ALA A 59 -1.83 -2.76 -9.95
N LEU A 60 -0.89 -3.07 -9.06
CA LEU A 60 -0.82 -2.46 -7.72
C LEU A 60 -0.60 -0.95 -7.79
N LEU A 61 0.37 -0.51 -8.60
CA LEU A 61 0.73 0.89 -8.75
C LEU A 61 -0.39 1.71 -9.41
N GLU A 62 -1.14 1.11 -10.33
CA GLU A 62 -2.33 1.72 -10.92
C GLU A 62 -3.40 1.95 -9.84
N CYS A 63 -3.69 0.93 -9.01
CA CYS A 63 -4.62 1.07 -7.89
C CYS A 63 -4.23 2.20 -6.92
N MET A 64 -2.93 2.35 -6.66
CA MET A 64 -2.42 3.40 -5.78
C MET A 64 -2.65 4.79 -6.35
N GLN A 65 -2.44 4.96 -7.66
CA GLN A 65 -2.56 6.24 -8.35
C GLN A 65 -4.01 6.64 -8.58
N GLU A 66 -4.79 5.71 -9.16
CA GLU A 66 -6.16 5.97 -9.60
C GLU A 66 -7.18 5.85 -8.46
N ARG A 67 -6.80 5.21 -7.34
CA ARG A 67 -7.68 4.86 -6.21
C ARG A 67 -8.94 4.12 -6.64
N GLN A 68 -8.81 3.39 -7.72
CA GLN A 68 -9.87 2.55 -8.30
C GLN A 68 -9.26 1.40 -9.09
N VAL A 69 -10.06 0.38 -9.33
CA VAL A 69 -9.72 -0.77 -10.16
C VAL A 69 -10.78 -0.97 -11.22
N SER A 70 -10.37 -1.19 -12.44
CA SER A 70 -11.26 -1.58 -13.54
C SER A 70 -11.10 -3.06 -13.84
N ILE A 71 -12.15 -3.84 -13.57
CA ILE A 71 -12.18 -5.28 -13.82
C ILE A 71 -13.36 -5.58 -14.74
N GLU A 72 -13.06 -6.16 -15.91
CA GLU A 72 -14.08 -6.53 -16.91
C GLU A 72 -15.07 -5.40 -17.26
N GLY A 73 -14.57 -4.17 -17.37
CA GLY A 73 -15.38 -3.00 -17.73
C GLY A 73 -16.13 -2.36 -16.56
N MET A 74 -16.02 -2.90 -15.34
CA MET A 74 -16.60 -2.30 -14.13
C MET A 74 -15.52 -1.65 -13.29
N THR A 75 -15.67 -0.36 -13.01
CA THR A 75 -14.77 0.41 -12.15
C THR A 75 -15.26 0.36 -10.71
N ARG A 76 -14.37 0.03 -9.79
CA ARG A 76 -14.61 -0.01 -8.35
C ARG A 76 -13.62 0.90 -7.65
N LYS A 77 -14.11 1.84 -6.87
CA LYS A 77 -13.31 2.76 -6.07
C LYS A 77 -12.80 2.09 -4.79
N MET A 78 -11.61 2.51 -4.35
CA MET A 78 -11.07 2.15 -3.04
C MET A 78 -11.75 2.96 -1.94
N ASP A 79 -11.93 2.33 -0.78
CA ASP A 79 -12.39 3.02 0.42
C ASP A 79 -11.29 3.91 0.98
N GLU A 80 -11.62 5.14 1.33
CA GLU A 80 -10.68 6.06 2.00
C GLU A 80 -10.68 5.87 3.53
N PRO A 81 -9.54 6.08 4.20
CA PRO A 81 -8.21 6.30 3.64
C PRO A 81 -7.68 5.03 2.98
N PHE A 82 -6.92 5.17 1.88
CA PHE A 82 -6.26 4.07 1.20
C PHE A 82 -4.75 4.30 1.22
N ILE A 83 -4.03 3.41 1.88
CA ILE A 83 -2.58 3.50 2.09
C ILE A 83 -1.93 2.15 1.77
N VAL A 84 -0.88 2.19 0.95
CA VAL A 84 -0.06 1.02 0.63
C VAL A 84 1.32 1.17 1.24
N LEU A 85 1.73 0.16 1.98
CA LEU A 85 3.06 0.01 2.56
C LEU A 85 3.75 -1.15 1.83
N ALA A 86 4.80 -0.86 1.07
CA ALA A 86 5.53 -1.89 0.36
C ALA A 86 6.93 -2.07 0.93
N THR A 87 7.37 -3.31 1.10
CA THR A 87 8.76 -3.62 1.43
C THR A 87 9.51 -4.07 0.18
N LYS A 88 10.80 -3.81 0.15
CA LYS A 88 11.74 -4.29 -0.86
C LYS A 88 12.94 -4.89 -0.18
N ASN A 89 13.25 -6.15 -0.49
CA ASN A 89 14.50 -6.75 -0.08
C ASN A 89 15.58 -6.43 -1.12
N SER A 90 16.61 -5.69 -0.72
CA SER A 90 17.69 -5.26 -1.61
C SER A 90 18.82 -6.29 -1.73
N ILE A 91 18.84 -7.30 -0.88
CA ILE A 91 19.92 -8.30 -0.79
C ILE A 91 19.69 -9.45 -1.79
N GLU A 92 18.44 -9.83 -2.00
CA GLU A 92 18.06 -10.87 -2.94
C GLU A 92 17.93 -10.29 -4.36
N LEU A 93 18.89 -10.58 -5.22
CA LEU A 93 18.87 -10.17 -6.64
C LEU A 93 18.26 -11.24 -7.54
N GLU A 94 18.36 -12.51 -7.14
CA GLU A 94 17.87 -13.64 -7.93
C GLU A 94 16.34 -13.76 -7.82
N GLY A 95 15.67 -13.88 -8.96
CA GLY A 95 14.21 -13.99 -9.01
C GLY A 95 13.45 -12.70 -8.67
N THR A 96 14.09 -11.53 -8.79
CA THR A 96 13.47 -10.24 -8.54
C THR A 96 13.30 -9.41 -9.81
N TYR A 97 12.29 -8.56 -9.82
CA TYR A 97 11.99 -7.59 -10.86
C TYR A 97 12.14 -6.18 -10.27
N PRO A 98 13.22 -5.46 -10.63
CA PRO A 98 13.44 -4.12 -10.10
C PRO A 98 12.32 -3.17 -10.53
N LEU A 99 11.85 -2.33 -9.60
CA LEU A 99 10.94 -1.24 -9.94
C LEU A 99 11.74 -0.10 -10.57
N PRO A 100 11.36 0.38 -11.77
CA PRO A 100 11.93 1.60 -12.34
C PRO A 100 11.68 2.83 -11.44
N GLU A 101 12.54 3.84 -11.53
CA GLU A 101 12.40 5.05 -10.72
C GLU A 101 11.04 5.74 -10.90
N ALA A 102 10.52 5.80 -12.11
CA ALA A 102 9.18 6.33 -12.39
C ALA A 102 8.03 5.58 -11.69
N GLN A 103 8.27 4.35 -11.26
CA GLN A 103 7.32 3.58 -10.45
C GLN A 103 7.52 3.82 -8.96
N LEU A 104 8.77 4.02 -8.53
CA LEU A 104 9.10 4.37 -7.15
C LEU A 104 8.57 5.76 -6.78
N ASP A 105 8.52 6.67 -7.73
CA ASP A 105 8.00 8.05 -7.60
C ASP A 105 6.50 8.12 -7.24
N ARG A 106 5.79 7.00 -7.37
CA ARG A 106 4.39 6.89 -6.93
C ARG A 106 4.22 6.69 -5.43
N PHE A 107 5.32 6.41 -4.73
CA PHE A 107 5.33 6.31 -3.28
C PHE A 107 5.68 7.67 -2.67
N LEU A 108 4.91 8.11 -1.68
CA LEU A 108 5.11 9.38 -0.99
C LEU A 108 6.45 9.42 -0.23
N PHE A 109 6.86 8.29 0.35
CA PHE A 109 8.09 8.15 1.10
C PHE A 109 8.85 6.89 0.70
N ARG A 110 10.18 7.01 0.71
CA ARG A 110 11.11 5.89 0.69
C ARG A 110 11.91 5.90 1.98
N LEU A 111 11.77 4.83 2.76
CA LEU A 111 12.50 4.64 4.01
C LEU A 111 13.57 3.58 3.82
N ILE A 112 14.79 3.88 4.24
CA ILE A 112 15.89 2.92 4.30
C ILE A 112 15.98 2.46 5.75
N ILE A 113 15.90 1.15 5.95
CA ILE A 113 16.02 0.53 7.26
C ILE A 113 17.36 -0.19 7.29
N ASP A 114 18.27 0.34 8.11
CA ASP A 114 19.57 -0.25 8.34
C ASP A 114 19.50 -1.32 9.45
N TYR A 115 20.58 -2.09 9.59
CA TYR A 115 20.71 -3.03 10.68
C TYR A 115 20.74 -2.29 12.02
N PRO A 116 20.06 -2.82 13.06
CA PRO A 116 20.12 -2.25 14.40
C PRO A 116 21.55 -2.37 14.97
N ASP A 117 21.91 -1.47 15.86
CA ASP A 117 23.10 -1.60 16.66
C ASP A 117 22.97 -2.73 17.72
N ALA A 118 24.07 -3.13 18.33
CA ALA A 118 24.10 -4.25 19.28
C ALA A 118 23.17 -4.02 20.50
N ALA A 119 22.97 -2.77 20.92
CA ALA A 119 22.07 -2.45 22.04
C ALA A 119 20.61 -2.62 21.64
N SER A 120 20.24 -2.17 20.43
CA SER A 120 18.90 -2.37 19.83
C SER A 120 18.61 -3.83 19.57
N GLU A 121 19.58 -4.61 19.08
CA GLU A 121 19.45 -6.07 18.90
C GLU A 121 19.15 -6.78 20.22
N ALA A 122 19.88 -6.44 21.29
CA ALA A 122 19.63 -7.00 22.62
C ALA A 122 18.22 -6.68 23.12
N GLU A 123 17.71 -5.48 22.86
CA GLU A 123 16.34 -5.09 23.21
C GLU A 123 15.28 -5.83 22.38
N ILE A 124 15.52 -6.06 21.07
CA ILE A 124 14.64 -6.86 20.22
C ILE A 124 14.52 -8.29 20.76
N ILE A 125 15.64 -8.91 21.14
CA ILE A 125 15.67 -10.26 21.72
C ILE A 125 14.87 -10.27 23.03
N ARG A 126 15.08 -9.28 23.89
CA ARG A 126 14.38 -9.16 25.18
C ARG A 126 12.87 -9.02 24.99
N ARG A 127 12.41 -8.24 24.02
CA ARG A 127 10.98 -8.09 23.69
C ARG A 127 10.36 -9.35 23.10
N LYS A 128 11.10 -10.13 22.31
CA LYS A 128 10.61 -11.41 21.76
C LYS A 128 10.38 -12.47 22.84
N ILE A 129 11.11 -12.42 23.94
CA ILE A 129 10.95 -13.33 25.08
C ILE A 129 9.76 -12.89 25.96
N GLY A 130 9.32 -11.63 25.86
CA GLY A 130 8.19 -11.07 26.60
C GLY A 130 6.83 -11.39 25.98
N GLN A 131 5.78 -10.99 26.69
CA GLN A 131 4.41 -11.11 26.20
C GLN A 131 4.17 -10.21 24.97
N SER A 132 3.41 -10.69 24.01
CA SER A 132 2.95 -9.87 22.88
C SER A 132 2.08 -8.73 23.41
N VAL A 133 2.44 -7.51 23.02
CA VAL A 133 1.62 -6.33 23.34
C VAL A 133 0.45 -6.29 22.35
N GLU A 134 -0.76 -6.36 22.86
CA GLU A 134 -1.96 -6.18 22.06
C GLU A 134 -2.15 -4.68 21.77
N LEU A 135 -2.07 -4.33 20.48
CA LEU A 135 -2.23 -2.94 20.04
C LEU A 135 -3.72 -2.61 19.92
N GLN A 136 -4.15 -1.55 20.60
CA GLN A 136 -5.50 -1.02 20.49
C GLN A 136 -5.54 0.15 19.50
N PRO A 137 -6.63 0.30 18.72
CA PRO A 137 -6.81 1.46 17.85
C PRO A 137 -6.92 2.73 18.68
N ILE A 138 -6.11 3.74 18.36
CA ILE A 138 -6.09 5.04 19.06
C ILE A 138 -6.71 6.18 18.24
N VAL A 139 -6.97 5.95 16.94
CA VAL A 139 -7.52 6.96 16.01
C VAL A 139 -8.60 6.30 15.17
N SER A 140 -9.72 6.98 14.98
CA SER A 140 -10.79 6.55 14.09
C SER A 140 -10.47 6.87 12.62
N LYS A 141 -11.09 6.14 11.70
CA LYS A 141 -11.05 6.42 10.26
C LYS A 141 -11.52 7.85 9.97
N GLN A 142 -12.59 8.28 10.63
CA GLN A 142 -13.19 9.60 10.45
C GLN A 142 -12.21 10.73 10.84
N ALA A 143 -11.49 10.61 11.95
CA ALA A 143 -10.52 11.61 12.36
C ALA A 143 -9.37 11.80 11.36
N ILE A 144 -8.97 10.74 10.65
CA ILE A 144 -7.96 10.83 9.57
C ILE A 144 -8.52 11.60 8.38
N LEU A 145 -9.76 11.32 7.98
CA LEU A 145 -10.40 12.01 6.85
C LEU A 145 -10.62 13.50 7.16
N GLU A 146 -11.07 13.82 8.36
CA GLU A 146 -11.21 15.21 8.84
C GLU A 146 -9.85 15.94 8.85
N GLY A 147 -8.80 15.28 9.33
CA GLY A 147 -7.44 15.85 9.29
C GLY A 147 -6.95 16.10 7.86
N LYS A 148 -7.25 15.19 6.93
CA LYS A 148 -6.96 15.37 5.50
C LYS A 148 -7.68 16.58 4.93
N ASP A 149 -8.97 16.72 5.21
CA ASP A 149 -9.79 17.84 4.73
C ASP A 149 -9.33 19.18 5.33
N MET A 150 -8.96 19.20 6.61
CA MET A 150 -8.37 20.39 7.25
C MET A 150 -7.09 20.85 6.57
N ILE A 151 -6.21 19.91 6.17
CA ILE A 151 -4.98 20.22 5.44
C ILE A 151 -5.33 20.78 4.06
N HIS A 152 -6.23 20.15 3.32
CA HIS A 152 -6.61 20.59 1.98
C HIS A 152 -7.27 21.99 1.95
N THR A 153 -8.05 22.32 2.97
CA THR A 153 -8.78 23.59 3.05
C THR A 153 -8.02 24.68 3.80
N GLY A 154 -7.12 24.31 4.71
CA GLY A 154 -6.45 25.24 5.62
C GLY A 154 -5.07 25.69 5.14
N ILE A 155 -4.42 24.97 4.22
CA ILE A 155 -3.12 25.37 3.68
C ILE A 155 -3.33 26.31 2.50
N ASN A 156 -2.87 27.56 2.66
CA ASN A 156 -2.86 28.56 1.60
C ASN A 156 -1.40 28.89 1.25
N ALA A 157 -1.02 28.69 0.00
CA ALA A 157 0.31 29.04 -0.49
C ALA A 157 0.23 30.40 -1.21
N GLU A 158 0.97 31.39 -0.70
CA GLU A 158 1.09 32.68 -1.35
C GLU A 158 1.83 32.57 -2.71
N LYS A 159 1.57 33.52 -3.60
CA LYS A 159 2.08 33.50 -4.98
C LYS A 159 3.60 33.37 -5.06
N ASN A 160 4.33 34.06 -4.19
CA ASN A 160 5.79 33.98 -4.10
C ASN A 160 6.30 32.58 -3.73
N VAL A 161 5.56 31.85 -2.87
CA VAL A 161 5.88 30.47 -2.52
C VAL A 161 5.65 29.54 -3.71
N LEU A 162 4.55 29.72 -4.44
CA LEU A 162 4.27 28.95 -5.66
C LEU A 162 5.30 29.20 -6.76
N GLU A 163 5.73 30.46 -6.95
CA GLU A 163 6.77 30.83 -7.89
C GLU A 163 8.13 30.20 -7.49
N TYR A 164 8.45 30.19 -6.18
CA TYR A 164 9.66 29.53 -5.67
C TYR A 164 9.63 28.02 -5.93
N ILE A 165 8.54 27.33 -5.59
CA ILE A 165 8.39 25.90 -5.86
C ILE A 165 8.55 25.61 -7.36
N SER A 166 7.90 26.40 -8.21
CA SER A 166 8.00 26.24 -9.67
C SER A 166 9.41 26.49 -10.23
N SER A 167 10.25 27.22 -9.51
CA SER A 167 11.65 27.45 -9.94
C SER A 167 12.61 26.31 -9.56
N ILE A 168 12.17 25.40 -8.66
CA ILE A 168 12.95 24.24 -8.21
C ILE A 168 12.68 23.02 -9.10
N VAL A 169 11.50 22.94 -9.68
CA VAL A 169 11.05 21.84 -10.55
C VAL A 169 11.45 22.13 -12.01
#